data_8de7337a0bb7daa054f7df306b5702c6
#
_entry.id   8de7337a0bb7daa054f7df306b5702c6
#
_cell.length_a   1.000
_cell.length_b   1.000
_cell.length_c   1.000
_cell.angle_alpha   90.00
_cell.angle_beta   90.00
_cell.angle_gamma   90.00
#
_symmetry.space_group_name_H-M   'P 1'
#
loop_
_entity.id
_entity.type
_entity.pdbx_description
1 polymer ?
#
loop_
_entity_poly.entity_id
_entity_poly.type
_entity_poly.pdbx_seq_one_letter_code
_entity_poly.pdbx_strand_id
1 'polypeptide(L)'
;MNTHNAYENVIVRDVFDLARRECNCHGVAVTGASLGAYHATNIAFRHPDAVSHLISLSGSFDISSFFHGYHDDNIYFNSPYEYLPNTPNPWKYNHMGIILGTGEWDNTRHESYRLSEILNSKGVKHWLDDGKWRGHDWNYWRDMLPYYLSKL
;
A
#
# COMPACT_ATOMS: atom_id res chain seq x y z
N MET A 1 10.22 1.32 -15.32
CA MET A 1 10.26 2.18 -14.11
C MET A 1 9.99 3.66 -14.39
N ASN A 2 10.50 4.27 -15.47
CA ASN A 2 10.18 5.68 -15.78
C ASN A 2 8.67 5.97 -15.86
N THR A 3 7.90 5.06 -16.49
CA THR A 3 6.43 5.17 -16.56
C THR A 3 5.78 5.07 -15.18
N HIS A 4 6.30 4.20 -14.30
CA HIS A 4 5.81 4.08 -12.93
C HIS A 4 6.02 5.38 -12.14
N ASN A 5 7.22 5.95 -12.21
CA ASN A 5 7.52 7.22 -11.54
C ASN A 5 6.69 8.38 -12.11
N ALA A 6 6.43 8.39 -13.42
CA ALA A 6 5.55 9.38 -14.05
C ALA A 6 4.10 9.25 -13.55
N TYR A 7 3.58 8.01 -13.43
CA TYR A 7 2.27 7.73 -12.87
C TYR A 7 2.17 8.21 -11.41
N GLU A 8 3.16 7.84 -10.58
CA GLU A 8 3.21 8.27 -9.17
C GLU A 8 3.21 9.80 -9.04
N ASN A 9 3.98 10.50 -9.88
CA ASN A 9 4.01 11.96 -9.89
C ASN A 9 2.64 12.58 -10.21
N VAL A 10 1.89 12.02 -11.18
CA VAL A 10 0.52 12.47 -11.48
C VAL A 10 -0.40 12.29 -10.26
N ILE A 11 -0.33 11.11 -9.62
CA ILE A 11 -1.16 10.85 -8.43
C ILE A 11 -0.82 11.83 -7.30
N VAL A 12 0.45 12.00 -6.98
CA VAL A 12 0.87 12.78 -5.80
C VAL A 12 0.72 14.28 -6.03
N ARG A 13 0.98 14.78 -7.23
CA ARG A 13 0.88 16.22 -7.52
C ARG A 13 -0.52 16.61 -7.94
N ASP A 14 -1.08 15.96 -8.95
CA ASP A 14 -2.31 16.43 -9.58
C ASP A 14 -3.55 15.90 -8.88
N VAL A 15 -3.59 14.57 -8.60
CA VAL A 15 -4.78 13.95 -8.01
C VAL A 15 -4.91 14.30 -6.53
N PHE A 16 -3.82 14.28 -5.75
CA PHE A 16 -3.87 14.67 -4.34
C PHE A 16 -4.24 16.14 -4.15
N ASP A 17 -3.71 17.03 -5.00
CA ASP A 17 -4.06 18.45 -4.94
C ASP A 17 -5.52 18.70 -5.32
N LEU A 18 -6.03 17.98 -6.31
CA LEU A 18 -7.44 18.02 -6.66
C LEU A 18 -8.30 17.52 -5.49
N ALA A 19 -7.99 16.35 -4.93
CA ALA A 19 -8.74 15.78 -3.81
C ALA A 19 -8.78 16.74 -2.60
N ARG A 20 -7.64 17.34 -2.24
CA ARG A 20 -7.56 18.28 -1.13
C ARG A 20 -8.40 19.53 -1.35
N ARG A 21 -8.41 20.05 -2.56
CA ARG A 21 -9.24 21.24 -2.91
C ARG A 21 -10.72 20.91 -2.85
N GLU A 22 -11.14 19.77 -3.40
CA GLU A 22 -12.55 19.37 -3.43
C GLU A 22 -13.10 19.02 -2.04
N CYS A 23 -12.29 18.41 -1.17
CA CYS A 23 -12.70 17.98 0.16
C CYS A 23 -12.37 19.02 1.26
N ASN A 24 -11.58 20.04 0.98
CA ASN A 24 -10.98 20.93 2.00
C ASN A 24 -10.29 20.13 3.12
N CYS A 25 -9.55 19.07 2.75
CA CYS A 25 -8.91 18.15 3.67
C CYS A 25 -7.37 18.25 3.59
N HIS A 26 -6.67 17.89 4.68
CA HIS A 26 -5.22 17.96 4.75
C HIS A 26 -4.54 16.64 4.36
N GLY A 27 -5.13 15.50 4.68
CA GLY A 27 -4.61 14.18 4.36
C GLY A 27 -5.45 13.46 3.31
N VAL A 28 -4.81 12.57 2.56
CA VAL A 28 -5.47 11.74 1.56
C VAL A 28 -5.37 10.28 1.99
N ALA A 29 -6.48 9.55 1.94
CA ALA A 29 -6.48 8.11 2.06
C ALA A 29 -6.20 7.49 0.68
N VAL A 30 -5.29 6.53 0.62
CA VAL A 30 -4.98 5.78 -0.61
C VAL A 30 -5.41 4.33 -0.46
N THR A 31 -6.01 3.78 -1.50
CA THR A 31 -6.46 2.39 -1.52
C THR A 31 -6.24 1.75 -2.88
N GLY A 32 -6.15 0.44 -2.88
CA GLY A 32 -6.08 -0.34 -4.10
C GLY A 32 -6.23 -1.83 -3.81
N ALA A 33 -6.49 -2.60 -4.86
CA ALA A 33 -6.57 -4.05 -4.80
C ALA A 33 -5.52 -4.70 -5.70
N SER A 34 -4.95 -5.83 -5.27
CA SER A 34 -3.93 -6.58 -6.03
C SER A 34 -2.73 -5.69 -6.40
N LEU A 35 -2.41 -5.51 -7.67
CA LEU A 35 -1.38 -4.59 -8.14
C LEU A 35 -1.70 -3.13 -7.77
N GLY A 36 -2.98 -2.76 -7.69
CA GLY A 36 -3.41 -1.44 -7.19
C GLY A 36 -3.04 -1.23 -5.71
N ALA A 37 -3.07 -2.28 -4.90
CA ALA A 37 -2.62 -2.24 -3.52
C ALA A 37 -1.10 -2.04 -3.41
N TYR A 38 -0.32 -2.63 -4.32
CA TYR A 38 1.12 -2.33 -4.44
C TYR A 38 1.34 -0.83 -4.72
N HIS A 39 0.65 -0.25 -5.71
CA HIS A 39 0.77 1.16 -6.03
C HIS A 39 0.39 2.06 -4.85
N ALA A 40 -0.75 1.79 -4.20
CA ALA A 40 -1.20 2.53 -3.03
C ALA A 40 -0.18 2.45 -1.88
N THR A 41 0.35 1.25 -1.61
CA THR A 41 1.37 1.01 -0.59
C THR A 41 2.67 1.75 -0.90
N ASN A 42 3.14 1.67 -2.13
CA ASN A 42 4.37 2.35 -2.55
C ASN A 42 4.23 3.88 -2.41
N ILE A 43 3.12 4.45 -2.86
CA ILE A 43 2.81 5.87 -2.69
C ILE A 43 2.76 6.27 -1.21
N ALA A 44 2.07 5.49 -0.36
CA ALA A 44 1.93 5.80 1.06
C ALA A 44 3.28 5.84 1.78
N PHE A 45 4.14 4.86 1.56
CA PHE A 45 5.44 4.80 2.23
C PHE A 45 6.50 5.74 1.64
N ARG A 46 6.37 6.13 0.38
CA ARG A 46 7.26 7.11 -0.25
C ARG A 46 6.86 8.56 0.03
N HIS A 47 5.55 8.81 0.25
CA HIS A 47 4.99 10.14 0.50
C HIS A 47 4.18 10.19 1.80
N PRO A 48 4.76 9.77 2.94
CA PRO A 48 4.01 9.64 4.20
C PRO A 48 3.39 10.96 4.66
N ASP A 49 4.04 12.09 4.40
CA ASP A 49 3.52 13.41 4.81
C ASP A 49 2.25 13.81 4.05
N ALA A 50 1.98 13.18 2.91
CA ALA A 50 0.81 13.46 2.07
C ALA A 50 -0.34 12.49 2.31
N VAL A 51 -0.07 11.33 2.92
CA VAL A 51 -1.02 10.23 3.09
C VAL A 51 -1.42 10.09 4.55
N SER A 52 -2.71 10.12 4.82
CA SER A 52 -3.27 9.88 6.16
C SER A 52 -3.61 8.42 6.42
N HIS A 53 -4.06 7.70 5.39
CA HIS A 53 -4.46 6.30 5.53
C HIS A 53 -4.07 5.49 4.29
N LEU A 54 -3.67 4.23 4.52
CA LEU A 54 -3.46 3.21 3.50
C LEU A 54 -4.43 2.06 3.75
N ILE A 55 -5.24 1.73 2.73
CA ILE A 55 -6.06 0.51 2.72
C ILE A 55 -5.59 -0.35 1.54
N SER A 56 -4.88 -1.40 1.85
CA SER A 56 -4.36 -2.36 0.87
C SER A 56 -5.24 -3.61 0.86
N LEU A 57 -5.82 -3.94 -0.28
CA LEU A 57 -6.69 -5.10 -0.46
C LEU A 57 -5.98 -6.17 -1.28
N SER A 58 -5.68 -7.32 -0.69
CA SER A 58 -5.05 -8.45 -1.40
C SER A 58 -3.80 -8.04 -2.19
N GLY A 59 -2.86 -7.36 -1.55
CA GLY A 59 -1.75 -6.72 -2.24
C GLY A 59 -0.77 -7.72 -2.87
N SER A 60 -0.33 -7.41 -4.11
CA SER A 60 0.75 -8.09 -4.80
C SER A 60 2.00 -7.22 -4.73
N PHE A 61 2.85 -7.43 -3.72
CA PHE A 61 3.99 -6.55 -3.41
C PHE A 61 5.31 -7.03 -4.01
N ASP A 62 5.40 -8.30 -4.41
CA ASP A 62 6.58 -8.83 -5.07
C ASP A 62 6.57 -8.52 -6.57
N ILE A 63 7.25 -7.43 -6.92
CA ILE A 63 7.38 -6.98 -8.31
C ILE A 63 8.57 -7.60 -9.05
N SER A 64 9.37 -8.44 -8.41
CA SER A 64 10.60 -9.00 -8.98
C SER A 64 10.36 -9.80 -10.27
N SER A 65 9.23 -10.49 -10.35
CA SER A 65 8.84 -11.29 -11.52
C SER A 65 8.67 -10.46 -12.80
N PHE A 66 8.38 -9.17 -12.70
CA PHE A 66 8.24 -8.30 -13.86
C PHE A 66 9.57 -7.91 -14.51
N PHE A 67 10.69 -8.14 -13.84
CA PHE A 67 12.01 -7.66 -14.27
C PHE A 67 12.96 -8.77 -14.72
N HIS A 68 12.54 -10.04 -14.69
CA HIS A 68 13.32 -11.18 -15.19
C HIS A 68 14.78 -11.22 -14.68
N GLY A 69 14.99 -10.85 -13.41
CA GLY A 69 16.31 -10.82 -12.77
C GLY A 69 17.09 -9.52 -12.96
N TYR A 70 16.57 -8.56 -13.74
CA TYR A 70 17.16 -7.21 -13.76
C TYR A 70 16.84 -6.46 -12.47
N HIS A 71 17.83 -5.74 -11.93
CA HIS A 71 17.69 -4.96 -10.70
C HIS A 71 18.53 -3.68 -10.79
N ASP A 72 17.94 -2.56 -10.38
CA ASP A 72 18.58 -1.26 -10.26
C ASP A 72 17.98 -0.46 -9.09
N ASP A 73 18.52 0.75 -8.86
CA ASP A 73 18.02 1.64 -7.81
C ASP A 73 16.54 2.01 -8.00
N ASN A 74 16.05 2.10 -9.24
CA ASN A 74 14.63 2.39 -9.48
C ASN A 74 13.74 1.23 -9.04
N ILE A 75 14.17 0.00 -9.23
CA ILE A 75 13.45 -1.19 -8.74
C ILE A 75 13.51 -1.22 -7.22
N TYR A 76 14.69 -1.05 -6.64
CA TYR A 76 14.88 -1.02 -5.19
C TYR A 76 13.94 -0.01 -4.51
N PHE A 77 13.96 1.26 -4.94
CA PHE A 77 13.14 2.32 -4.33
C PHE A 77 11.65 2.25 -4.66
N ASN A 78 11.24 1.33 -5.54
CA ASN A 78 9.85 1.02 -5.83
C ASN A 78 9.42 -0.37 -5.34
N SER A 79 10.27 -1.09 -4.60
CA SER A 79 9.96 -2.36 -3.97
C SER A 79 9.80 -2.19 -2.46
N PRO A 80 8.56 -2.16 -1.91
CA PRO A 80 8.34 -2.04 -0.47
C PRO A 80 9.09 -3.12 0.34
N TYR A 81 9.24 -4.31 -0.20
CA TYR A 81 9.98 -5.39 0.44
C TYR A 81 11.48 -5.13 0.57
N GLU A 82 12.04 -4.26 -0.26
CA GLU A 82 13.46 -3.96 -0.26
C GLU A 82 13.80 -2.70 0.54
N TYR A 83 13.08 -1.58 0.30
CA TYR A 83 13.42 -0.34 0.98
C TYR A 83 12.89 -0.22 2.40
N LEU A 84 11.72 -0.82 2.72
CA LEU A 84 11.14 -0.71 4.07
C LEU A 84 12.03 -1.33 5.16
N PRO A 85 12.63 -2.53 4.98
CA PRO A 85 13.56 -3.07 5.95
C PRO A 85 14.75 -2.16 6.25
N ASN A 86 15.17 -1.37 5.29
CA ASN A 86 16.34 -0.48 5.38
C ASN A 86 15.96 0.97 5.73
N THR A 87 14.68 1.27 5.97
CA THR A 87 14.24 2.62 6.33
C THR A 87 14.85 3.06 7.67
N PRO A 88 15.61 4.18 7.70
CA PRO A 88 16.27 4.63 8.94
C PRO A 88 15.29 5.24 9.94
N ASN A 89 14.20 5.81 9.48
CA ASN A 89 13.25 6.59 10.28
C ASN A 89 11.83 6.01 10.18
N PRO A 90 11.54 4.81 10.73
CA PRO A 90 10.24 4.18 10.56
C PRO A 90 9.10 4.88 11.32
N TRP A 91 9.41 5.65 12.35
CA TRP A 91 8.40 6.42 13.12
C TRP A 91 7.62 7.42 12.28
N LYS A 92 8.17 7.87 11.15
CA LYS A 92 7.47 8.77 10.21
C LYS A 92 6.19 8.18 9.63
N TYR A 93 5.99 6.87 9.74
CA TYR A 93 4.80 6.17 9.27
C TYR A 93 3.71 6.03 10.33
N ASN A 94 4.02 6.27 11.61
CA ASN A 94 3.11 5.96 12.72
C ASN A 94 1.91 6.92 12.86
N HIS A 95 1.86 8.00 12.07
CA HIS A 95 0.69 8.86 11.99
C HIS A 95 -0.35 8.32 10.98
N MET A 96 0.06 7.42 10.08
CA MET A 96 -0.86 6.84 9.10
C MET A 96 -1.68 5.71 9.72
N GLY A 97 -2.98 5.68 9.40
CA GLY A 97 -3.78 4.48 9.58
C GLY A 97 -3.49 3.48 8.46
N ILE A 98 -2.94 2.31 8.81
CA ILE A 98 -2.54 1.30 7.81
C ILE A 98 -3.37 0.04 8.00
N ILE A 99 -4.09 -0.37 6.96
CA ILE A 99 -4.89 -1.59 6.92
C ILE A 99 -4.38 -2.46 5.76
N LEU A 100 -4.01 -3.69 6.09
CA LEU A 100 -3.65 -4.74 5.14
C LEU A 100 -4.75 -5.80 5.17
N GLY A 101 -5.69 -5.72 4.23
CA GLY A 101 -6.79 -6.67 4.10
C GLY A 101 -6.43 -7.80 3.15
N THR A 102 -6.64 -9.04 3.58
CA THR A 102 -6.45 -10.25 2.79
C THR A 102 -7.48 -11.31 3.19
N GLY A 103 -7.37 -12.51 2.71
CA GLY A 103 -8.28 -13.59 3.05
C GLY A 103 -7.68 -14.98 2.95
N GLU A 104 -8.35 -15.91 3.61
CA GLU A 104 -7.92 -17.32 3.71
C GLU A 104 -7.69 -17.99 2.35
N TRP A 105 -8.48 -17.62 1.33
CA TRP A 105 -8.39 -18.18 -0.02
C TRP A 105 -7.70 -17.24 -1.02
N ASP A 106 -7.07 -16.18 -0.52
CA ASP A 106 -6.34 -15.22 -1.33
C ASP A 106 -4.97 -15.79 -1.71
N ASN A 107 -4.70 -15.90 -3.01
CA ASN A 107 -3.42 -16.42 -3.50
C ASN A 107 -2.23 -15.49 -3.20
N THR A 108 -2.49 -14.19 -2.92
CA THR A 108 -1.47 -13.22 -2.49
C THR A 108 -1.44 -13.02 -0.97
N ARG A 109 -2.16 -13.82 -0.19
CA ARG A 109 -2.22 -13.75 1.27
C ARG A 109 -0.84 -13.68 1.92
N HIS A 110 0.08 -14.52 1.46
CA HIS A 110 1.46 -14.58 1.95
C HIS A 110 2.22 -13.26 1.78
N GLU A 111 1.90 -12.48 0.77
CA GLU A 111 2.51 -11.17 0.54
C GLU A 111 2.06 -10.14 1.56
N SER A 112 0.77 -10.14 1.92
CA SER A 112 0.25 -9.28 2.99
C SER A 112 0.87 -9.63 4.35
N TYR A 113 1.07 -10.90 4.64
CA TYR A 113 1.76 -11.34 5.85
C TYR A 113 3.23 -10.90 5.88
N ARG A 114 3.96 -11.09 4.78
CA ARG A 114 5.35 -10.66 4.66
C ARG A 114 5.50 -9.14 4.86
N LEU A 115 4.60 -8.34 4.27
CA LEU A 115 4.61 -6.90 4.50
C LEU A 115 4.34 -6.57 5.97
N SER A 116 3.36 -7.24 6.59
CA SER A 116 3.05 -7.07 8.01
C SER A 116 4.26 -7.40 8.91
N GLU A 117 5.00 -8.47 8.62
CA GLU A 117 6.22 -8.83 9.34
C GLU A 117 7.29 -7.74 9.23
N ILE A 118 7.49 -7.18 8.04
CA ILE A 118 8.41 -6.06 7.82
C ILE A 118 7.97 -4.85 8.67
N LEU A 119 6.70 -4.48 8.63
CA LEU A 119 6.18 -3.35 9.40
C LEU A 119 6.33 -3.58 10.91
N ASN A 120 6.04 -4.78 11.39
CA ASN A 120 6.23 -5.17 12.80
C ASN A 120 7.70 -5.05 13.22
N SER A 121 8.63 -5.52 12.39
CA SER A 121 10.07 -5.44 12.67
C SER A 121 10.59 -4.00 12.79
N LYS A 122 9.88 -3.05 12.17
CA LYS A 122 10.16 -1.61 12.20
C LYS A 122 9.35 -0.85 13.24
N GLY A 123 8.48 -1.50 13.99
CA GLY A 123 7.60 -0.86 14.96
C GLY A 123 6.54 0.06 14.32
N VAL A 124 6.19 -0.18 13.05
CA VAL A 124 5.15 0.56 12.35
C VAL A 124 3.79 -0.05 12.66
N LYS A 125 2.91 0.75 13.26
CA LYS A 125 1.55 0.33 13.63
C LYS A 125 0.70 0.08 12.37
N HIS A 126 0.04 -1.06 12.33
CA HIS A 126 -0.87 -1.42 11.26
C HIS A 126 -1.87 -2.49 11.72
N TRP A 127 -2.92 -2.68 10.95
CA TRP A 127 -3.89 -3.75 11.15
C TRP A 127 -3.83 -4.70 9.96
N LEU A 128 -3.43 -5.95 10.21
CA LEU A 128 -3.57 -7.05 9.26
C LEU A 128 -4.92 -7.73 9.51
N ASP A 129 -5.84 -7.63 8.56
CA ASP A 129 -7.15 -8.30 8.58
C ASP A 129 -7.15 -9.48 7.61
N ASP A 130 -7.15 -10.69 8.17
CA ASP A 130 -7.18 -11.96 7.45
C ASP A 130 -8.58 -12.58 7.55
N GLY A 131 -9.43 -12.24 6.60
CA GLY A 131 -10.83 -12.67 6.61
C GLY A 131 -11.04 -14.13 6.19
N LYS A 132 -11.85 -14.87 6.96
CA LYS A 132 -12.28 -16.23 6.56
C LYS A 132 -13.08 -16.17 5.27
N TRP A 133 -12.91 -17.18 4.41
CA TRP A 133 -13.67 -17.39 3.18
C TRP A 133 -13.47 -16.30 2.12
N ARG A 134 -12.52 -15.37 2.29
CA ARG A 134 -12.21 -14.32 1.33
C ARG A 134 -11.14 -14.79 0.34
N GLY A 135 -11.35 -14.53 -0.94
CA GLY A 135 -10.41 -14.84 -2.03
C GLY A 135 -9.87 -13.58 -2.71
N HIS A 136 -9.16 -13.78 -3.81
CA HIS A 136 -8.59 -12.71 -4.61
C HIS A 136 -9.56 -12.26 -5.71
N ASP A 137 -10.65 -11.59 -5.33
CA ASP A 137 -11.70 -11.19 -6.27
C ASP A 137 -12.51 -9.95 -5.86
N TRP A 138 -13.22 -9.39 -6.84
CA TRP A 138 -14.01 -8.18 -6.68
C TRP A 138 -15.15 -8.29 -5.67
N ASN A 139 -15.74 -9.46 -5.44
CA ASN A 139 -16.84 -9.59 -4.49
C ASN A 139 -16.34 -9.24 -3.09
N TYR A 140 -15.18 -9.79 -2.70
CA TYR A 140 -14.58 -9.49 -1.40
C TYR A 140 -14.07 -8.06 -1.28
N TRP A 141 -13.40 -7.53 -2.31
CA TRP A 141 -12.88 -6.16 -2.27
C TRP A 141 -14.00 -5.12 -2.15
N ARG A 142 -15.13 -5.36 -2.80
CA ARG A 142 -16.32 -4.49 -2.71
C ARG A 142 -16.96 -4.51 -1.32
N ASP A 143 -16.88 -5.62 -0.59
CA ASP A 143 -17.35 -5.72 0.78
C ASP A 143 -16.32 -5.17 1.79
N MET A 144 -15.03 -5.45 1.56
CA MET A 144 -13.95 -5.04 2.44
C MET A 144 -13.76 -3.52 2.48
N LEU A 145 -13.79 -2.85 1.33
CA LEU A 145 -13.49 -1.43 1.25
C LEU A 145 -14.47 -0.57 2.06
N PRO A 146 -15.79 -0.69 1.94
CA PRO A 146 -16.73 0.05 2.79
C PRO A 146 -16.54 -0.23 4.28
N TYR A 147 -16.25 -1.48 4.64
CA TYR A 147 -15.98 -1.87 6.02
C TYR A 147 -14.76 -1.13 6.57
N TYR A 148 -13.64 -1.10 5.85
CA TYR A 148 -12.43 -0.38 6.30
C TYR A 148 -12.61 1.12 6.30
N LEU A 149 -13.31 1.69 5.32
CA LEU A 149 -13.62 3.12 5.30
C LEU A 149 -14.45 3.54 6.53
N SER A 150 -15.28 2.65 7.06
CA SER A 150 -16.04 2.91 8.29
C SER A 150 -15.18 2.93 9.57
N LYS A 151 -13.90 2.59 9.47
CA LYS A 151 -12.94 2.57 10.60
C LYS A 151 -11.98 3.76 10.59
N LEU A 152 -12.01 4.57 9.53
CA LEU A 152 -11.26 5.83 9.45
C LEU A 152 -11.99 6.93 10.19
#